data_6ff66fff999b87d7eb48602714f310c6
#
_entry.id   6ff66fff999b87d7eb48602714f310c6
#
_cell.length_a   1.000
_cell.length_b   1.000
_cell.length_c   1.000
_cell.angle_alpha   90.00
_cell.angle_beta   90.00
_cell.angle_gamma   90.00
#
_symmetry.space_group_name_H-M   'P 1'
#
loop_
_entity.id
_entity.type
_entity.pdbx_description
1 polymer ?
#
loop_
_entity_poly.entity_id
_entity_poly.type
_entity_poly.pdbx_seq_one_letter_code
_entity_poly.pdbx_strand_id
1 'polypeptide(L)' 'MYKFDKVISLWKMEAHLSEPVMYDVNYDTKEILIYTTRPGWLIGKAGYLVNKYTEVMKKEWPIFNGFRFKETRNWVY' A
#
# COMPACT_ATOMS: atom_id res chain seq x y z
N MET A 1 -10.79 -14.00 -2.68
CA MET A 1 -9.91 -12.86 -3.01
C MET A 1 -10.41 -11.59 -2.37
N TYR A 2 -9.57 -10.96 -1.63
CA TYR A 2 -9.93 -9.73 -0.95
C TYR A 2 -9.66 -8.54 -1.85
N LYS A 3 -10.57 -7.56 -1.84
CA LYS A 3 -10.43 -6.37 -2.68
C LYS A 3 -9.15 -5.59 -2.33
N PHE A 4 -8.69 -5.69 -1.09
CA PHE A 4 -7.45 -5.03 -0.70
C PHE A 4 -6.25 -5.62 -1.42
N ASP A 5 -6.22 -6.95 -1.57
CA ASP A 5 -5.14 -7.61 -2.31
C ASP A 5 -5.08 -7.12 -3.74
N LYS A 6 -6.22 -6.92 -4.37
CA LYS A 6 -6.28 -6.45 -5.74
C LYS A 6 -5.72 -5.03 -5.85
N VAL A 7 -6.09 -4.16 -4.94
CA VAL A 7 -5.60 -2.78 -4.94
C VAL A 7 -4.10 -2.75 -4.76
N ILE A 8 -3.58 -3.51 -3.79
CA ILE A 8 -2.14 -3.55 -3.53
C ILE A 8 -1.39 -4.11 -4.74
N SER A 9 -1.94 -5.14 -5.39
CA SER A 9 -1.31 -5.73 -6.56
C SER A 9 -1.22 -4.73 -7.72
N LEU A 10 -2.29 -4.01 -7.98
CA LEU A 10 -2.30 -3.00 -9.04
C LEU A 10 -1.30 -1.89 -8.75
N TRP A 11 -1.24 -1.45 -7.50
CA TRP A 11 -0.31 -0.41 -7.07
C TRP A 11 1.13 -0.85 -7.29
N LYS A 12 1.42 -2.08 -6.86
CA LYS A 12 2.75 -2.64 -7.02
C LYS A 12 3.15 -2.71 -8.49
N MET A 13 2.23 -3.10 -9.36
CA MET A 13 2.49 -3.17 -10.79
C MET A 13 2.76 -1.78 -11.37
N GLU A 14 1.98 -0.79 -10.97
CA GLU A 14 2.17 0.57 -11.48
C GLU A 14 3.49 1.16 -10.99
N ALA A 15 3.91 0.79 -9.79
CA ALA A 15 5.20 1.25 -9.23
C ALA A 15 6.39 0.50 -9.80
N HIS A 16 6.15 -0.52 -10.65
CA HIS A 16 7.20 -1.37 -11.20
C HIS A 16 8.02 -2.05 -10.12
N LEU A 17 7.36 -2.40 -9.02
CA LEU A 17 8.02 -2.99 -7.87
C LEU A 17 7.86 -4.50 -7.93
N SER A 18 8.98 -5.22 -8.11
CA SER A 18 8.96 -6.68 -8.20
C SER A 18 9.14 -7.36 -6.86
N GLU A 19 9.55 -6.62 -5.84
CA GLU A 19 9.79 -7.17 -4.53
C GLU A 19 8.48 -7.40 -3.79
N PRO A 20 8.45 -8.32 -2.83
CA PRO A 20 7.22 -8.58 -2.07
C PRO A 20 6.76 -7.35 -1.29
N VAL A 21 5.46 -7.18 -1.22
CA VAL A 21 4.86 -6.14 -0.41
C VAL A 21 3.82 -6.81 0.47
N MET A 22 3.91 -6.57 1.76
CA MET A 22 2.95 -7.11 2.70
C MET A 22 2.20 -5.97 3.36
N TYR A 23 1.05 -6.27 3.91
CA TYR A 23 0.27 -5.24 4.55
C TYR A 23 -0.57 -5.81 5.69
N ASP A 24 -0.87 -4.96 6.66
CA ASP A 24 -1.79 -5.26 7.74
C ASP A 24 -2.89 -4.21 7.77
N VAL A 25 -4.12 -4.66 7.98
CA VAL A 25 -5.26 -3.76 8.06
C VAL A 25 -5.60 -3.54 9.52
N ASN A 26 -5.65 -2.27 9.92
CA ASN A 26 -6.10 -1.91 11.26
C ASN A 26 -7.52 -1.37 11.16
N TYR A 27 -8.48 -2.18 11.56
CA TYR A 27 -9.89 -1.82 11.45
C TYR A 27 -10.31 -0.79 12.49
N ASP A 28 -9.55 -0.65 13.58
CA ASP A 28 -9.87 0.34 14.61
C ASP A 28 -9.52 1.75 14.14
N THR A 29 -8.33 1.92 13.56
CA THR A 29 -7.90 3.23 13.06
C THR A 29 -8.30 3.47 11.61
N LYS A 30 -8.76 2.43 10.91
CA LYS A 30 -9.11 2.48 9.49
C LYS A 30 -7.90 2.79 8.63
N GLU A 31 -6.75 2.25 9.01
CA GLU A 31 -5.50 2.44 8.30
C GLU A 31 -4.95 1.12 7.81
N ILE A 32 -4.11 1.18 6.78
CA ILE A 32 -3.40 0.02 6.28
C ILE A 32 -1.91 0.30 6.38
N LEU A 33 -1.20 -0.60 7.07
CA LEU A 33 0.24 -0.50 7.21
C LEU A 33 0.89 -1.36 6.14
N ILE A 34 1.74 -0.74 5.33
CA ILE A 34 2.42 -1.40 4.22
C ILE A 34 3.88 -1.65 4.60
N TYR A 35 4.31 -2.90 4.45
CA TYR A 35 5.69 -3.30 4.69
C TYR A 35 6.37 -3.49 3.34
N THR A 36 7.42 -2.74 3.08
CA THR A 36 8.14 -2.81 1.82
C THR A 36 9.59 -2.41 2.03
N THR A 37 10.46 -2.90 1.15
CA THR A 37 11.86 -2.48 1.16
C THR A 37 12.07 -1.15 0.45
N ARG A 38 11.09 -0.72 -0.34
CA ARG A 38 11.20 0.50 -1.16
C ARG A 38 9.94 1.34 -1.07
N PRO A 39 9.69 1.93 0.11
CA PRO A 39 8.45 2.72 0.26
C PRO A 39 8.39 3.90 -0.72
N GLY A 40 9.54 4.48 -1.08
CA GLY A 40 9.55 5.59 -2.02
C GLY A 40 8.98 5.25 -3.38
N TRP A 41 9.13 4.01 -3.82
CA TRP A 41 8.58 3.59 -5.10
C TRP A 41 7.05 3.56 -5.06
N LEU A 42 6.48 3.15 -3.93
CA LEU A 42 5.03 3.11 -3.77
C LEU A 42 4.45 4.50 -3.53
N ILE A 43 5.21 5.37 -2.86
CA ILE A 43 4.76 6.73 -2.63
C ILE A 43 4.74 7.49 -3.95
N GLY A 44 5.76 7.28 -4.78
CA GLY A 44 5.87 7.90 -6.08
C GLY A 44 6.37 9.33 -5.99
N LYS A 45 6.61 9.92 -7.17
CA LYS A 45 7.13 11.28 -7.24
C LYS A 45 6.09 12.24 -6.67
N ALA A 46 6.51 13.04 -5.68
CA ALA A 46 5.64 14.00 -5.02
C ALA A 46 4.39 13.37 -4.41
N GLY A 47 4.44 12.08 -4.09
CA GLY A 47 3.31 11.37 -3.51
C GLY A 47 2.22 10.99 -4.49
N TYR A 48 2.50 11.02 -5.78
CA TYR A 48 1.49 10.79 -6.81
C TYR A 48 0.81 9.42 -6.66
N LEU A 49 1.59 8.36 -6.49
CA LEU A 49 1.03 7.02 -6.43
C LEU A 49 0.25 6.78 -5.15
N VAL A 50 0.80 7.20 -4.00
CA VAL A 50 0.12 6.97 -2.74
C VAL A 50 -1.20 7.75 -2.70
N ASN A 51 -1.22 8.95 -3.27
CA ASN A 51 -2.45 9.73 -3.34
C ASN A 51 -3.49 9.05 -4.23
N LYS A 52 -3.05 8.57 -5.39
CA LYS A 52 -3.93 7.87 -6.32
C LYS A 52 -4.56 6.64 -5.66
N TYR A 53 -3.74 5.81 -5.03
CA TYR A 53 -4.26 4.56 -4.46
C TYR A 53 -4.99 4.76 -3.14
N THR A 54 -4.75 5.87 -2.45
CA THR A 54 -5.60 6.25 -1.33
C THR A 54 -7.03 6.49 -1.81
N GLU A 55 -7.20 7.17 -2.95
CA GLU A 55 -8.52 7.40 -3.49
C GLU A 55 -9.16 6.11 -4.00
N VAL A 56 -8.37 5.23 -4.62
CA VAL A 56 -8.86 3.93 -5.05
C VAL A 56 -9.35 3.12 -3.84
N MET A 57 -8.55 3.12 -2.77
CA MET A 57 -8.91 2.37 -1.58
C MET A 57 -10.16 2.93 -0.92
N LYS A 58 -10.37 4.24 -0.94
CA LYS A 58 -11.57 4.85 -0.38
C LYS A 58 -12.83 4.42 -1.11
N LYS A 59 -12.73 4.10 -2.38
CA LYS A 59 -13.87 3.58 -3.12
C LYS A 59 -14.25 2.19 -2.64
N GLU A 60 -13.24 1.38 -2.28
CA GLU A 60 -13.48 0.04 -1.76
C GLU A 60 -13.85 0.04 -0.28
N TRP A 61 -13.33 1.01 0.44
CA TRP A 61 -13.53 1.11 1.90
C TRP A 61 -13.73 2.59 2.24
N PRO A 62 -14.98 3.08 2.21
CA PRO A 62 -15.28 4.52 2.32
C PRO A 62 -14.75 5.19 3.58
N ILE A 63 -14.59 4.45 4.66
CA ILE A 63 -14.09 5.03 5.91
C ILE A 63 -12.58 4.90 6.05
N PHE A 64 -11.90 4.46 4.98
CA PHE A 64 -10.45 4.32 4.98
C PHE A 64 -9.77 5.64 5.32
N ASN A 65 -8.78 5.58 6.22
CA ASN A 65 -8.14 6.76 6.77
C ASN A 65 -6.77 7.05 6.17
N GLY A 66 -6.13 6.08 5.60
CA GLY A 66 -4.85 6.29 4.92
C GLY A 66 -3.89 5.13 5.06
N PHE A 67 -2.82 5.22 4.29
CA PHE A 67 -1.75 4.23 4.33
C PHE A 67 -0.62 4.71 5.23
N ARG A 68 0.01 3.75 5.90
CA ARG A 68 1.27 3.99 6.59
C ARG A 68 2.30 3.03 6.00
N PHE A 69 3.56 3.45 6.00
CA PHE A 69 4.63 2.65 5.42
C PHE A 69 5.65 2.32 6.50
N LYS A 70 6.10 1.07 6.47
CA LYS A 70 7.22 0.64 7.29
C LYS A 70 8.26 0.05 6.37
N GLU A 71 9.45 0.62 6.37
CA GLU A 71 10.54 0.11 5.56
C GLU A 71 11.13 -1.12 6.22
N THR A 72 11.25 -2.19 5.45
CA THR A 72 11.92 -3.40 5.89
C THR A 72 13.19 -3.56 5.08
N ARG A 73 14.28 -3.86 5.75
CA ARG A 73 15.57 -3.89 5.06
C ARG A 73 15.78 -5.14 4.24
N ASN A 74 15.25 -6.23 4.70
CA ASN A 74 15.35 -7.46 3.94
C ASN A 74 14.20 -8.38 4.31
N TRP A 75 13.90 -9.27 3.39
CA TRP A 75 12.88 -10.29 3.57
C TRP A 75 13.61 -11.58 3.86
N VAL A 76 13.95 -11.79 5.12
CA VAL A 76 14.64 -13.00 5.54
C VAL A 76 13.62 -14.01 6.01
N TYR A 77 13.73 -15.20 5.50
CA TYR A 77 12.76 -16.25 5.76
C TYR A 77 13.43 -17.47 6.34
#